data_706b62cc4f82decc373a13658759b6fa
#
_entry.id   706b62cc4f82decc373a13658759b6fa
#
_cell.length_a   1.000
_cell.length_b   1.000
_cell.length_c   1.000
_cell.angle_alpha   90.00
_cell.angle_beta   90.00
_cell.angle_gamma   90.00
#
_symmetry.space_group_name_H-M   'P 1'
#
loop_
_entity.id
_entity.type
_entity.pdbx_description
1 polymer ?
#
loop_
_entity_poly.entity_id
_entity_poly.type
_entity_poly.pdbx_seq_one_letter_code
_entity_poly.pdbx_strand_id
1 'polypeptide(L)'
;MIELKNISVTFQQKKQEIQAVQDVSLTIDKGDIYGIVGYSGAGKSTLVRVINLLQRPTAGTVIINKENILTFSKKELRQQRKKIGMIFQHFNLMKERTIFSNIDFSLKYSGLSKSERRQKISHLLELVGLSEKRDAYPSQLSGGQKQRVAIARALANDPEILLCDEATSALDPKTTGQILALLKKLNQELNLTIVLITHEMQVVKEICNKVAVMENGCVVESNDIVSIFSQPQQPLTKDFIRTATHIDQALTTILEHPKLADLDKNQELIEFSYVGDQ
;
A
#
# COMPACT_ATOMS: atom_id res chain seq x y z
N MET A 1 -0.24 16.32 -3.60
CA MET A 1 -0.69 15.63 -4.80
C MET A 1 -2.09 15.05 -4.66
N ILE A 2 -2.40 14.37 -3.56
CA ILE A 2 -3.74 13.86 -3.22
C ILE A 2 -4.19 14.55 -1.94
N GLU A 3 -5.41 15.11 -1.93
CA GLU A 3 -6.02 15.67 -0.74
C GLU A 3 -7.42 15.03 -0.56
N LEU A 4 -7.61 14.39 0.57
CA LEU A 4 -8.89 13.90 1.04
C LEU A 4 -9.38 14.87 2.10
N LYS A 5 -10.60 15.42 1.96
CA LYS A 5 -11.18 16.40 2.89
C LYS A 5 -12.52 15.89 3.41
N ASN A 6 -12.58 15.62 4.72
CA ASN A 6 -13.78 15.19 5.45
C ASN A 6 -14.48 14.00 4.78
N ILE A 7 -13.69 13.00 4.34
CA ILE A 7 -14.20 11.82 3.64
C ILE A 7 -14.98 10.94 4.59
N SER A 8 -16.23 10.67 4.24
CA SER A 8 -17.05 9.65 4.89
C SER A 8 -17.61 8.67 3.88
N VAL A 9 -17.67 7.39 4.26
CA VAL A 9 -18.27 6.34 3.45
C VAL A 9 -19.18 5.48 4.32
N THR A 10 -20.45 5.48 3.98
CA THR A 10 -21.49 4.68 4.65
C THR A 10 -22.06 3.68 3.66
N PHE A 11 -22.11 2.40 4.04
CA PHE A 11 -22.78 1.35 3.30
C PHE A 11 -24.13 1.04 3.94
N GLN A 12 -25.15 0.94 3.09
CA GLN A 12 -26.49 0.47 3.50
C GLN A 12 -26.53 -1.06 3.35
N GLN A 13 -26.66 -1.78 4.45
CA GLN A 13 -26.74 -3.24 4.43
C GLN A 13 -28.03 -3.71 5.12
N LYS A 14 -29.03 -4.10 4.32
CA LYS A 14 -30.39 -4.53 4.74
C LYS A 14 -31.11 -3.54 5.66
N LYS A 15 -30.82 -3.51 6.96
CA LYS A 15 -31.41 -2.60 7.97
C LYS A 15 -30.36 -1.90 8.83
N GLN A 16 -29.08 -2.01 8.49
CA GLN A 16 -27.99 -1.38 9.24
C GLN A 16 -27.15 -0.49 8.34
N GLU A 17 -26.77 0.65 8.88
CA GLU A 17 -25.77 1.52 8.29
C GLU A 17 -24.39 1.14 8.85
N ILE A 18 -23.45 0.85 7.96
CA ILE A 18 -22.07 0.58 8.32
C ILE A 18 -21.24 1.76 7.85
N GLN A 19 -20.75 2.54 8.78
CA GLN A 19 -19.88 3.68 8.52
C GLN A 19 -18.43 3.18 8.43
N ALA A 20 -17.99 2.90 7.20
CA ALA A 20 -16.68 2.31 6.94
C ALA A 20 -15.52 3.32 6.97
N VAL A 21 -15.80 4.60 6.70
CA VAL A 21 -14.85 5.73 6.81
C VAL A 21 -15.61 6.90 7.40
N GLN A 22 -15.00 7.61 8.37
CA GLN A 22 -15.64 8.66 9.16
C GLN A 22 -14.73 9.87 9.20
N ASP A 23 -15.15 10.94 8.51
CA ASP A 23 -14.53 12.27 8.53
C ASP A 23 -13.01 12.29 8.35
N VAL A 24 -12.49 11.48 7.44
CA VAL A 24 -11.06 11.34 7.21
C VAL A 24 -10.55 12.47 6.33
N SER A 25 -9.52 13.17 6.82
CA SER A 25 -8.77 14.18 6.06
C SER A 25 -7.29 13.79 6.03
N LEU A 26 -6.72 13.67 4.81
CA LEU A 26 -5.33 13.29 4.58
C LEU A 26 -4.75 14.08 3.40
N THR A 27 -3.47 14.43 3.51
CA THR A 27 -2.69 15.01 2.40
C THR A 27 -1.50 14.11 2.09
N ILE A 28 -1.34 13.77 0.82
CA ILE A 28 -0.24 12.94 0.30
C ILE A 28 0.48 13.76 -0.76
N ASP A 29 1.75 14.03 -0.54
CA ASP A 29 2.55 14.83 -1.44
C ASP A 29 3.06 14.02 -2.64
N LYS A 30 3.49 14.73 -3.68
CA LYS A 30 4.06 14.07 -4.87
C LYS A 30 5.38 13.38 -4.50
N GLY A 31 5.53 12.13 -4.91
CA GLY A 31 6.71 11.33 -4.64
C GLY A 31 6.72 10.63 -3.28
N ASP A 32 5.72 10.88 -2.42
CA ASP A 32 5.59 10.15 -1.15
C ASP A 32 5.37 8.65 -1.39
N ILE A 33 5.92 7.83 -0.48
CA ILE A 33 5.43 6.48 -0.21
C ILE A 33 4.65 6.58 1.10
N TYR A 34 3.34 6.69 0.99
CA TYR A 34 2.44 6.92 2.11
C TYR A 34 1.79 5.62 2.59
N GLY A 35 2.05 5.25 3.84
CA GLY A 35 1.45 4.08 4.47
C GLY A 35 0.08 4.39 5.08
N ILE A 36 -0.87 3.47 4.96
CA ILE A 36 -2.12 3.47 5.71
C ILE A 36 -2.18 2.14 6.45
N VAL A 37 -2.02 2.18 7.78
CA VAL A 37 -1.98 0.98 8.63
C VAL A 37 -3.19 0.92 9.54
N GLY A 38 -3.62 -0.28 9.91
CA GLY A 38 -4.74 -0.52 10.80
C GLY A 38 -5.15 -1.99 10.78
N TYR A 39 -5.92 -2.44 11.76
CA TYR A 39 -6.43 -3.82 11.78
C TYR A 39 -7.44 -4.09 10.65
N SER A 40 -7.76 -5.36 10.43
CA SER A 40 -8.81 -5.75 9.48
C SER A 40 -10.13 -5.06 9.85
N GLY A 41 -10.83 -4.53 8.86
CA GLY A 41 -12.09 -3.79 9.10
C GLY A 41 -11.92 -2.31 9.45
N ALA A 42 -10.70 -1.78 9.65
CA ALA A 42 -10.48 -0.36 9.97
C ALA A 42 -10.85 0.65 8.86
N GLY A 43 -11.30 0.20 7.69
CA GLY A 43 -11.73 1.08 6.58
C GLY A 43 -10.66 1.37 5.52
N LYS A 44 -9.44 0.88 5.66
CA LYS A 44 -8.29 1.16 4.78
C LYS A 44 -8.57 0.94 3.29
N SER A 45 -9.00 -0.27 2.91
CA SER A 45 -9.30 -0.59 1.50
C SER A 45 -10.45 0.25 0.94
N THR A 46 -11.43 0.63 1.78
CA THR A 46 -12.50 1.55 1.40
C THR A 46 -11.91 2.93 1.10
N LEU A 47 -11.06 3.46 1.99
CA LEU A 47 -10.43 4.77 1.82
C LEU A 47 -9.58 4.85 0.55
N VAL A 48 -8.76 3.82 0.26
CA VAL A 48 -7.95 3.80 -0.96
C VAL A 48 -8.80 3.71 -2.23
N ARG A 49 -9.92 2.97 -2.18
CA ARG A 49 -10.87 2.93 -3.31
C ARG A 49 -11.62 4.25 -3.51
N VAL A 50 -11.64 5.12 -2.52
CA VAL A 50 -12.14 6.50 -2.67
C VAL A 50 -11.16 7.34 -3.52
N ILE A 51 -9.84 7.16 -3.37
CA ILE A 51 -8.84 7.93 -4.13
C ILE A 51 -9.03 7.80 -5.65
N ASN A 52 -9.39 6.62 -6.13
CA ASN A 52 -9.64 6.39 -7.57
C ASN A 52 -11.14 6.35 -7.94
N LEU A 53 -12.01 6.70 -6.97
CA LEU A 53 -13.47 6.65 -7.07
C LEU A 53 -14.03 5.29 -7.53
N LEU A 54 -13.35 4.18 -7.23
CA LEU A 54 -13.97 2.85 -7.28
C LEU A 54 -15.06 2.75 -6.21
N GLN A 55 -14.87 3.43 -5.09
CA GLN A 55 -15.89 3.73 -4.10
C GLN A 55 -16.13 5.23 -4.05
N ARG A 56 -17.36 5.69 -4.30
CA ARG A 56 -17.72 7.10 -4.08
C ARG A 56 -17.93 7.36 -2.59
N PRO A 57 -17.38 8.45 -2.06
CA PRO A 57 -17.67 8.85 -0.68
C PRO A 57 -19.13 9.31 -0.56
N THR A 58 -19.71 9.15 0.62
CA THR A 58 -21.03 9.70 0.99
C THR A 58 -20.95 11.20 1.32
N ALA A 59 -19.80 11.63 1.84
CA ALA A 59 -19.50 13.05 2.10
C ALA A 59 -18.01 13.32 1.90
N GLY A 60 -17.66 14.60 1.80
CA GLY A 60 -16.29 15.05 1.63
C GLY A 60 -15.88 15.31 0.19
N THR A 61 -14.59 15.57 -0.01
CA THR A 61 -14.01 15.97 -1.31
C THR A 61 -12.71 15.22 -1.57
N VAL A 62 -12.53 14.76 -2.82
CA VAL A 62 -11.32 14.08 -3.30
C VAL A 62 -10.64 14.97 -4.33
N ILE A 63 -9.47 15.49 -4.01
CA ILE A 63 -8.70 16.38 -4.87
C ILE A 63 -7.43 15.64 -5.31
N ILE A 64 -7.19 15.57 -6.61
CA ILE A 64 -5.98 15.03 -7.21
C ILE A 64 -5.40 16.08 -8.16
N ASN A 65 -4.13 16.44 -7.97
CA ASN A 65 -3.47 17.48 -8.75
C ASN A 65 -4.27 18.80 -8.81
N LYS A 66 -4.85 19.21 -7.66
CA LYS A 66 -5.67 20.41 -7.47
C LYS A 66 -7.07 20.35 -8.12
N GLU A 67 -7.47 19.23 -8.70
CA GLU A 67 -8.78 19.04 -9.33
C GLU A 67 -9.67 18.14 -8.46
N ASN A 68 -10.92 18.59 -8.22
CA ASN A 68 -11.91 17.77 -7.51
C ASN A 68 -12.47 16.70 -8.45
N ILE A 69 -12.02 15.46 -8.30
CA ILE A 69 -12.40 14.35 -9.19
C ILE A 69 -13.85 13.88 -9.01
N LEU A 70 -14.55 14.32 -7.95
CA LEU A 70 -15.97 14.01 -7.74
C LEU A 70 -16.87 14.71 -8.76
N THR A 71 -16.41 15.84 -9.32
CA THR A 71 -17.14 16.61 -10.33
C THR A 71 -16.91 16.12 -11.76
N PHE A 72 -15.98 15.19 -11.95
CA PHE A 72 -15.62 14.69 -13.27
C PHE A 72 -16.76 13.91 -13.93
N SER A 73 -16.94 14.14 -15.22
CA SER A 73 -17.78 13.31 -16.09
C SER A 73 -17.20 11.88 -16.17
N LYS A 74 -18.01 10.92 -16.61
CA LYS A 74 -17.55 9.54 -16.81
C LYS A 74 -16.34 9.43 -17.75
N LYS A 75 -16.20 10.32 -18.74
CA LYS A 75 -15.07 10.35 -19.67
C LYS A 75 -13.81 10.87 -18.99
N GLU A 76 -13.89 11.97 -18.26
CA GLU A 76 -12.78 12.56 -17.51
C GLU A 76 -12.29 11.60 -16.41
N LEU A 77 -13.21 11.01 -15.63
CA LEU A 77 -12.86 10.04 -14.61
C LEU A 77 -12.14 8.80 -15.21
N ARG A 78 -12.52 8.36 -16.41
CA ARG A 78 -11.84 7.27 -17.10
C ARG A 78 -10.40 7.66 -17.49
N GLN A 79 -10.18 8.90 -17.91
CA GLN A 79 -8.82 9.40 -18.19
C GLN A 79 -8.01 9.55 -16.90
N GLN A 80 -8.61 10.10 -15.84
CA GLN A 80 -7.95 10.22 -14.54
C GLN A 80 -7.51 8.85 -13.99
N ARG A 81 -8.36 7.82 -14.10
CA ARG A 81 -8.03 6.47 -13.67
C ARG A 81 -6.87 5.82 -14.42
N LYS A 82 -6.52 6.26 -15.63
CA LYS A 82 -5.32 5.80 -16.34
C LYS A 82 -4.04 6.30 -15.65
N LYS A 83 -4.11 7.46 -14.98
CA LYS A 83 -3.00 8.03 -14.22
C LYS A 83 -2.85 7.43 -12.81
N ILE A 84 -3.73 6.49 -12.45
CA ILE A 84 -3.74 5.83 -11.15
C ILE A 84 -3.65 4.33 -11.37
N GLY A 85 -2.47 3.75 -11.13
CA GLY A 85 -2.29 2.30 -11.09
C GLY A 85 -2.87 1.72 -9.79
N MET A 86 -3.40 0.50 -9.85
CA MET A 86 -3.86 -0.19 -8.65
C MET A 86 -3.38 -1.64 -8.63
N ILE A 87 -2.78 -2.03 -7.52
CA ILE A 87 -2.36 -3.37 -7.18
C ILE A 87 -3.32 -3.90 -6.11
N PHE A 88 -3.91 -5.05 -6.36
CA PHE A 88 -4.90 -5.68 -5.47
C PHE A 88 -4.27 -6.81 -4.66
N GLN A 89 -4.82 -7.10 -3.51
CA GLN A 89 -4.40 -8.16 -2.59
C GLN A 89 -4.24 -9.55 -3.27
N HIS A 90 -5.13 -9.91 -4.18
CA HIS A 90 -5.15 -11.22 -4.85
C HIS A 90 -4.61 -11.21 -6.28
N PHE A 91 -3.68 -10.30 -6.61
CA PHE A 91 -3.07 -10.11 -7.93
C PHE A 91 -4.07 -9.80 -9.06
N ASN A 92 -5.26 -10.35 -9.05
CA ASN A 92 -6.34 -10.21 -10.04
C ASN A 92 -5.87 -10.42 -11.49
N LEU A 93 -5.02 -11.44 -11.72
CA LEU A 93 -4.55 -11.82 -13.04
C LEU A 93 -5.62 -12.67 -13.75
N MET A 94 -5.74 -12.46 -15.06
CA MET A 94 -6.57 -13.27 -15.93
C MET A 94 -5.90 -14.64 -16.11
N LYS A 95 -6.46 -15.68 -15.50
CA LYS A 95 -5.86 -17.03 -15.41
C LYS A 95 -5.62 -17.67 -16.78
N GLU A 96 -6.55 -17.45 -17.71
CA GLU A 96 -6.56 -18.03 -19.07
C GLU A 96 -5.77 -17.17 -20.09
N ARG A 97 -4.98 -16.20 -19.61
CA ARG A 97 -4.18 -15.34 -20.47
C ARG A 97 -2.72 -15.38 -20.06
N THR A 98 -1.82 -15.29 -21.06
CA THR A 98 -0.38 -15.16 -20.82
C THR A 98 -0.07 -13.88 -20.03
N ILE A 99 1.14 -13.81 -19.48
CA ILE A 99 1.63 -12.62 -18.78
C ILE A 99 1.63 -11.41 -19.70
N PHE A 100 2.12 -11.59 -20.94
CA PHE A 100 2.03 -10.56 -21.98
C PHE A 100 0.59 -10.05 -22.14
N SER A 101 -0.37 -10.94 -22.32
CA SER A 101 -1.77 -10.60 -22.55
C SER A 101 -2.43 -9.94 -21.32
N ASN A 102 -1.99 -10.26 -20.10
CA ASN A 102 -2.43 -9.61 -18.88
C ASN A 102 -2.03 -8.12 -18.84
N ILE A 103 -0.81 -7.79 -19.29
CA ILE A 103 -0.34 -6.40 -19.35
C ILE A 103 -0.96 -5.69 -20.56
N ASP A 104 -1.00 -6.34 -21.73
CA ASP A 104 -1.58 -5.79 -22.97
C ASP A 104 -3.05 -5.36 -22.79
N PHE A 105 -3.80 -6.07 -21.95
CA PHE A 105 -5.19 -5.72 -21.64
C PHE A 105 -5.33 -4.30 -21.08
N SER A 106 -4.40 -3.85 -20.24
CA SER A 106 -4.40 -2.48 -19.70
C SER A 106 -4.12 -1.42 -20.78
N LEU A 107 -3.40 -1.80 -21.83
CA LEU A 107 -3.06 -0.93 -22.96
C LEU A 107 -4.07 -0.93 -24.09
N LYS A 108 -5.14 -1.73 -23.99
CA LYS A 108 -6.14 -1.88 -25.09
C LYS A 108 -6.71 -0.55 -25.59
N TYR A 109 -6.85 0.42 -24.70
CA TYR A 109 -7.41 1.75 -25.01
C TYR A 109 -6.39 2.89 -24.79
N SER A 110 -5.09 2.60 -24.91
CA SER A 110 -4.02 3.59 -24.78
C SER A 110 -3.83 4.47 -26.02
N GLY A 111 -4.32 4.02 -27.18
CA GLY A 111 -4.05 4.65 -28.48
C GLY A 111 -2.76 4.16 -29.15
N LEU A 112 -1.95 3.33 -28.46
CA LEU A 112 -0.71 2.79 -28.99
C LEU A 112 -0.95 1.72 -30.06
N SER A 113 -0.11 1.68 -31.09
CA SER A 113 -0.05 0.60 -32.10
C SER A 113 0.35 -0.73 -31.46
N LYS A 114 0.13 -1.84 -32.18
CA LYS A 114 0.56 -3.17 -31.71
C LYS A 114 2.07 -3.26 -31.45
N SER A 115 2.87 -2.59 -32.27
CA SER A 115 4.33 -2.56 -32.12
C SER A 115 4.75 -1.82 -30.85
N GLU A 116 4.21 -0.61 -30.63
CA GLU A 116 4.50 0.21 -29.45
C GLU A 116 4.08 -0.50 -28.15
N ARG A 117 2.89 -1.12 -28.13
CA ARG A 117 2.45 -1.92 -26.98
C ARG A 117 3.40 -3.07 -26.69
N ARG A 118 3.87 -3.79 -27.73
CA ARG A 118 4.83 -4.89 -27.58
C ARG A 118 6.15 -4.41 -26.96
N GLN A 119 6.70 -3.30 -27.45
CA GLN A 119 7.91 -2.70 -26.88
C GLN A 119 7.72 -2.28 -25.43
N LYS A 120 6.61 -1.58 -25.14
CA LYS A 120 6.27 -1.15 -23.77
C LYS A 120 6.13 -2.33 -22.82
N ILE A 121 5.44 -3.38 -23.23
CA ILE A 121 5.26 -4.58 -22.39
C ILE A 121 6.62 -5.27 -22.15
N SER A 122 7.49 -5.36 -23.15
CA SER A 122 8.83 -5.93 -22.99
C SER A 122 9.64 -5.13 -21.98
N HIS A 123 9.61 -3.79 -22.05
CA HIS A 123 10.27 -2.93 -21.08
C HIS A 123 9.68 -3.06 -19.65
N LEU A 124 8.35 -3.15 -19.51
CA LEU A 124 7.71 -3.37 -18.21
C LEU A 124 8.08 -4.72 -17.61
N LEU A 125 8.19 -5.78 -18.43
CA LEU A 125 8.63 -7.10 -17.97
C LEU A 125 10.09 -7.09 -17.54
N GLU A 126 10.95 -6.37 -18.24
CA GLU A 126 12.35 -6.16 -17.86
C GLU A 126 12.43 -5.42 -16.53
N LEU A 127 11.69 -4.33 -16.36
CA LEU A 127 11.64 -3.51 -15.15
C LEU A 127 11.28 -4.31 -13.90
N VAL A 128 10.37 -5.29 -14.03
CA VAL A 128 9.99 -6.18 -12.92
C VAL A 128 10.77 -7.49 -12.88
N GLY A 129 11.76 -7.71 -13.78
CA GLY A 129 12.63 -8.88 -13.82
C GLY A 129 11.91 -10.16 -14.26
N LEU A 130 11.02 -10.09 -15.26
CA LEU A 130 10.21 -11.19 -15.76
C LEU A 130 10.23 -11.34 -17.30
N SER A 131 11.28 -10.87 -17.97
CA SER A 131 11.40 -10.93 -19.45
C SER A 131 11.18 -12.34 -19.99
N GLU A 132 11.79 -13.35 -19.36
CA GLU A 132 11.70 -14.76 -19.75
C GLU A 132 10.34 -15.42 -19.49
N LYS A 133 9.45 -14.74 -18.75
CA LYS A 133 8.11 -15.24 -18.37
C LYS A 133 6.98 -14.67 -19.23
N ARG A 134 7.32 -13.95 -20.30
CA ARG A 134 6.39 -13.24 -21.17
C ARG A 134 5.19 -14.08 -21.62
N ASP A 135 5.46 -15.29 -22.09
CA ASP A 135 4.45 -16.18 -22.70
C ASP A 135 3.92 -17.23 -21.70
N ALA A 136 4.38 -17.18 -20.43
CA ALA A 136 3.87 -18.02 -19.35
C ALA A 136 2.45 -17.62 -18.92
N TYR A 137 1.74 -18.54 -18.28
CA TYR A 137 0.43 -18.32 -17.67
C TYR A 137 0.58 -18.08 -16.16
N PRO A 138 -0.38 -17.39 -15.52
CA PRO A 138 -0.35 -17.18 -14.06
C PRO A 138 -0.20 -18.44 -13.22
N SER A 139 -0.73 -19.58 -13.67
CA SER A 139 -0.59 -20.87 -12.99
C SER A 139 0.85 -21.38 -12.91
N GLN A 140 1.72 -20.89 -13.78
CA GLN A 140 3.15 -21.28 -13.87
C GLN A 140 4.07 -20.35 -13.06
N LEU A 141 3.50 -19.40 -12.30
CA LEU A 141 4.24 -18.39 -11.56
C LEU A 141 4.12 -18.57 -10.04
N SER A 142 5.20 -18.27 -9.32
CA SER A 142 5.17 -18.11 -7.87
C SER A 142 4.33 -16.88 -7.44
N GLY A 143 3.98 -16.78 -6.17
CA GLY A 143 3.26 -15.63 -5.61
C GLY A 143 3.96 -14.30 -5.90
N GLY A 144 5.27 -14.22 -5.64
CA GLY A 144 6.07 -13.03 -5.91
C GLY A 144 6.15 -12.68 -7.41
N GLN A 145 6.24 -13.68 -8.29
CA GLN A 145 6.19 -13.45 -9.73
C GLN A 145 4.82 -12.93 -10.18
N LYS A 146 3.72 -13.47 -9.64
CA LYS A 146 2.35 -12.94 -9.90
C LYS A 146 2.23 -11.49 -9.47
N GLN A 147 2.81 -11.15 -8.31
CA GLN A 147 2.81 -9.76 -7.81
C GLN A 147 3.61 -8.82 -8.73
N ARG A 148 4.79 -9.24 -9.21
CA ARG A 148 5.57 -8.47 -10.19
C ARG A 148 4.80 -8.23 -11.49
N VAL A 149 4.02 -9.21 -11.96
CA VAL A 149 3.12 -9.02 -13.11
C VAL A 149 2.00 -8.02 -12.80
N ALA A 150 1.40 -8.08 -11.60
CA ALA A 150 0.38 -7.12 -11.19
C ALA A 150 0.94 -5.69 -11.11
N ILE A 151 2.19 -5.52 -10.66
CA ILE A 151 2.93 -4.26 -10.69
C ILE A 151 3.13 -3.79 -12.13
N ALA A 152 3.68 -4.62 -13.01
CA ALA A 152 3.89 -4.26 -14.43
C ALA A 152 2.59 -3.85 -15.12
N ARG A 153 1.48 -4.56 -14.83
CA ARG A 153 0.15 -4.22 -15.33
C ARG A 153 -0.35 -2.87 -14.80
N ALA A 154 -0.11 -2.57 -13.54
CA ALA A 154 -0.51 -1.30 -12.94
C ALA A 154 0.28 -0.12 -13.51
N LEU A 155 1.54 -0.34 -13.92
CA LEU A 155 2.40 0.65 -14.55
C LEU A 155 2.12 0.87 -16.04
N ALA A 156 1.30 0.04 -16.68
CA ALA A 156 1.15 0.00 -18.15
C ALA A 156 0.73 1.34 -18.78
N ASN A 157 -0.03 2.17 -18.06
CA ASN A 157 -0.49 3.48 -18.55
C ASN A 157 0.34 4.66 -18.04
N ASP A 158 1.58 4.45 -17.60
CA ASP A 158 2.47 5.47 -17.00
C ASP A 158 1.76 6.28 -15.90
N PRO A 159 1.29 5.61 -14.84
CA PRO A 159 0.55 6.30 -13.78
C PRO A 159 1.46 7.28 -13.01
N GLU A 160 0.84 8.31 -12.45
CA GLU A 160 1.48 9.23 -11.51
C GLU A 160 1.31 8.75 -10.05
N ILE A 161 0.30 7.93 -9.81
CA ILE A 161 -0.08 7.39 -8.49
C ILE A 161 -0.20 5.88 -8.59
N LEU A 162 0.34 5.17 -7.59
CA LEU A 162 0.20 3.72 -7.45
C LEU A 162 -0.48 3.41 -6.10
N LEU A 163 -1.66 2.81 -6.17
CA LEU A 163 -2.41 2.37 -4.99
C LEU A 163 -2.14 0.88 -4.75
N CYS A 164 -1.67 0.52 -3.57
CA CYS A 164 -1.33 -0.85 -3.18
C CYS A 164 -2.26 -1.31 -2.05
N ASP A 165 -3.27 -2.13 -2.39
CA ASP A 165 -4.22 -2.71 -1.43
C ASP A 165 -3.67 -4.06 -0.94
N GLU A 166 -2.99 -4.07 0.21
CA GLU A 166 -2.35 -5.24 0.83
C GLU A 166 -1.45 -6.05 -0.14
N ALA A 167 -0.62 -5.35 -0.89
CA ALA A 167 0.17 -5.91 -1.98
C ALA A 167 1.18 -7.00 -1.58
N THR A 168 1.44 -7.22 -0.30
CA THR A 168 2.42 -8.18 0.22
C THR A 168 1.82 -9.25 1.14
N SER A 169 0.56 -9.11 1.57
CA SER A 169 -0.08 -9.97 2.59
C SER A 169 -0.15 -11.47 2.23
N ALA A 170 -0.04 -11.83 0.95
CA ALA A 170 -0.08 -13.21 0.48
C ALA A 170 1.32 -13.77 0.15
N LEU A 171 2.40 -13.10 0.59
CA LEU A 171 3.78 -13.44 0.26
C LEU A 171 4.56 -13.85 1.51
N ASP A 172 5.60 -14.66 1.33
CA ASP A 172 6.56 -14.95 2.39
C ASP A 172 7.45 -13.74 2.69
N PRO A 173 8.09 -13.64 3.88
CA PRO A 173 8.87 -12.46 4.28
C PRO A 173 9.99 -12.08 3.31
N LYS A 174 10.70 -13.06 2.76
CA LYS A 174 11.80 -12.83 1.80
C LYS A 174 11.27 -12.21 0.50
N THR A 175 10.17 -12.75 -0.01
CA THR A 175 9.51 -12.24 -1.21
C THR A 175 8.90 -10.86 -0.95
N THR A 176 8.32 -10.63 0.22
CA THR A 176 7.82 -9.32 0.66
C THR A 176 8.93 -8.27 0.55
N GLY A 177 10.10 -8.47 1.16
CA GLY A 177 11.23 -7.54 1.06
C GLY A 177 11.64 -7.25 -0.39
N GLN A 178 11.62 -8.25 -1.27
CA GLN A 178 11.91 -8.05 -2.69
C GLN A 178 10.87 -7.19 -3.42
N ILE A 179 9.59 -7.32 -3.07
CA ILE A 179 8.52 -6.50 -3.65
C ILE A 179 8.60 -5.06 -3.11
N LEU A 180 8.88 -4.89 -1.82
CA LEU A 180 9.05 -3.57 -1.22
C LEU A 180 10.26 -2.83 -1.82
N ALA A 181 11.39 -3.50 -1.98
CA ALA A 181 12.56 -2.94 -2.67
C ALA A 181 12.25 -2.53 -4.12
N LEU A 182 11.46 -3.36 -4.85
CA LEU A 182 10.99 -3.00 -6.19
C LEU A 182 10.11 -1.75 -6.17
N LEU A 183 9.14 -1.65 -5.26
CA LEU A 183 8.27 -0.48 -5.15
C LEU A 183 9.06 0.79 -4.82
N LYS A 184 10.04 0.70 -3.90
CA LYS A 184 10.93 1.81 -3.55
C LYS A 184 11.76 2.27 -4.76
N LYS A 185 12.33 1.33 -5.52
CA LYS A 185 13.04 1.60 -6.76
C LYS A 185 12.14 2.32 -7.78
N LEU A 186 10.93 1.81 -8.00
CA LEU A 186 9.95 2.41 -8.93
C LEU A 186 9.52 3.81 -8.50
N ASN A 187 9.32 4.05 -7.21
CA ASN A 187 9.03 5.39 -6.69
C ASN A 187 10.15 6.38 -7.05
N GLN A 188 11.42 5.99 -6.85
CA GLN A 188 12.58 6.85 -7.13
C GLN A 188 12.80 7.08 -8.62
N GLU A 189 12.79 6.01 -9.43
CA GLU A 189 13.10 6.09 -10.86
C GLU A 189 11.99 6.74 -11.69
N LEU A 190 10.71 6.51 -11.33
CA LEU A 190 9.55 7.01 -12.06
C LEU A 190 8.87 8.20 -11.38
N ASN A 191 9.40 8.68 -10.24
CA ASN A 191 8.80 9.75 -9.44
C ASN A 191 7.30 9.49 -9.12
N LEU A 192 6.98 8.22 -8.81
CA LEU A 192 5.62 7.77 -8.48
C LEU A 192 5.24 8.20 -7.07
N THR A 193 4.00 8.60 -6.87
CA THR A 193 3.40 8.68 -5.54
C THR A 193 2.76 7.33 -5.23
N ILE A 194 3.18 6.68 -4.14
CA ILE A 194 2.67 5.36 -3.75
C ILE A 194 1.82 5.49 -2.48
N VAL A 195 0.61 4.92 -2.50
CA VAL A 195 -0.24 4.76 -1.31
C VAL A 195 -0.34 3.28 -1.00
N LEU A 196 0.23 2.88 0.12
CA LEU A 196 0.33 1.47 0.53
C LEU A 196 -0.59 1.20 1.72
N ILE A 197 -1.50 0.23 1.56
CA ILE A 197 -2.28 -0.30 2.69
C ILE A 197 -1.63 -1.58 3.20
N THR A 198 -1.53 -1.69 4.50
CA THR A 198 -1.10 -2.91 5.18
C THR A 198 -1.66 -2.97 6.61
N HIS A 199 -1.64 -4.13 7.21
CA HIS A 199 -1.81 -4.31 8.66
C HIS A 199 -0.46 -4.57 9.37
N GLU A 200 0.65 -4.53 8.64
CA GLU A 200 2.00 -4.80 9.13
C GLU A 200 2.80 -3.50 9.22
N MET A 201 3.08 -3.05 10.46
CA MET A 201 3.87 -1.83 10.69
C MET A 201 5.32 -2.00 10.22
N GLN A 202 5.85 -3.24 10.21
CA GLN A 202 7.15 -3.57 9.65
C GLN A 202 7.28 -3.14 8.18
N VAL A 203 6.26 -3.41 7.37
CA VAL A 203 6.20 -3.01 5.95
C VAL A 203 6.24 -1.48 5.82
N VAL A 204 5.49 -0.77 6.67
CA VAL A 204 5.47 0.71 6.68
C VAL A 204 6.85 1.26 7.05
N LYS A 205 7.48 0.71 8.08
CA LYS A 205 8.83 1.10 8.51
C LYS A 205 9.87 0.96 7.40
N GLU A 206 9.75 -0.09 6.58
CA GLU A 206 10.76 -0.42 5.56
C GLU A 206 10.78 0.56 4.37
N ILE A 207 9.61 1.05 3.93
CA ILE A 207 9.59 1.84 2.68
C ILE A 207 8.85 3.17 2.76
N CYS A 208 7.98 3.40 3.74
CA CYS A 208 7.16 4.61 3.80
C CYS A 208 7.94 5.80 4.40
N ASN A 209 7.64 7.00 3.90
CA ASN A 209 8.14 8.24 4.50
C ASN A 209 7.08 8.92 5.39
N LYS A 210 5.80 8.64 5.15
CA LYS A 210 4.67 9.10 5.98
C LYS A 210 3.70 7.97 6.21
N VAL A 211 2.95 8.04 7.30
CA VAL A 211 1.96 7.03 7.65
C VAL A 211 0.73 7.63 8.33
N ALA A 212 -0.43 7.04 8.07
CA ALA A 212 -1.66 7.24 8.82
C ALA A 212 -2.08 5.93 9.48
N VAL A 213 -2.41 5.98 10.75
CA VAL A 213 -2.97 4.87 11.53
C VAL A 213 -4.48 4.99 11.55
N MET A 214 -5.17 3.96 11.12
CA MET A 214 -6.63 3.92 11.05
C MET A 214 -7.22 2.95 12.08
N GLU A 215 -8.27 3.39 12.75
CA GLU A 215 -9.09 2.60 13.65
C GLU A 215 -10.56 2.95 13.47
N ASN A 216 -11.43 1.95 13.39
CA ASN A 216 -12.90 2.12 13.31
C ASN A 216 -13.38 3.17 12.29
N GLY A 217 -12.73 3.22 11.11
CA GLY A 217 -13.08 4.16 10.04
C GLY A 217 -12.45 5.55 10.16
N CYS A 218 -11.74 5.85 11.24
CA CYS A 218 -11.09 7.13 11.50
C CYS A 218 -9.58 7.05 11.32
N VAL A 219 -8.93 8.15 10.99
CA VAL A 219 -7.48 8.32 11.15
C VAL A 219 -7.24 8.81 12.57
N VAL A 220 -6.59 7.98 13.39
CA VAL A 220 -6.32 8.30 14.79
C VAL A 220 -4.97 9.00 14.98
N GLU A 221 -4.02 8.75 14.08
CA GLU A 221 -2.71 9.39 14.10
C GLU A 221 -2.13 9.43 12.68
N SER A 222 -1.44 10.51 12.31
CA SER A 222 -0.75 10.63 11.02
C SER A 222 0.43 11.57 11.14
N ASN A 223 1.60 11.10 10.71
CA ASN A 223 2.84 11.88 10.71
C ASN A 223 3.89 11.27 9.76
N ASP A 224 5.07 11.88 9.69
CA ASP A 224 6.25 11.24 9.11
C ASP A 224 6.64 9.98 9.91
N ILE A 225 7.35 9.08 9.24
CA ILE A 225 7.67 7.77 9.82
C ILE A 225 8.54 7.87 11.07
N VAL A 226 9.48 8.82 11.11
CA VAL A 226 10.38 9.00 12.25
C VAL A 226 9.59 9.45 13.48
N SER A 227 8.73 10.45 13.32
CA SER A 227 7.87 10.96 14.41
C SER A 227 6.93 9.87 14.96
N ILE A 228 6.31 9.08 14.08
CA ILE A 228 5.41 7.98 14.50
C ILE A 228 6.15 6.93 15.32
N PHE A 229 7.39 6.57 14.93
CA PHE A 229 8.15 5.55 15.65
C PHE A 229 8.82 6.06 16.92
N SER A 230 9.24 7.33 16.95
CA SER A 230 9.92 7.92 18.11
C SER A 230 8.97 8.41 19.20
N GLN A 231 7.80 8.95 18.82
CA GLN A 231 6.88 9.59 19.75
C GLN A 231 5.41 9.24 19.45
N PRO A 232 5.03 7.95 19.43
CA PRO A 232 3.64 7.55 19.17
C PRO A 232 2.70 8.10 20.25
N GLN A 233 1.65 8.76 19.83
CA GLN A 233 0.69 9.38 20.76
C GLN A 233 -0.46 8.43 21.09
N GLN A 234 -0.95 7.68 20.09
CA GLN A 234 -2.13 6.85 20.26
C GLN A 234 -1.79 5.44 20.77
N PRO A 235 -2.63 4.85 21.64
CA PRO A 235 -2.43 3.48 22.14
C PRO A 235 -2.25 2.47 20.99
N LEU A 236 -3.12 2.53 19.98
CA LEU A 236 -3.05 1.65 18.81
C LEU A 236 -1.71 1.77 18.06
N THR A 237 -1.19 2.99 17.90
CA THR A 237 0.12 3.22 17.26
C THR A 237 1.24 2.56 18.07
N LYS A 238 1.20 2.71 19.40
CA LYS A 238 2.17 2.05 20.31
C LYS A 238 2.15 0.54 20.17
N ASP A 239 0.95 -0.07 20.12
CA ASP A 239 0.79 -1.51 19.94
C ASP A 239 1.36 -2.00 18.61
N PHE A 240 1.09 -1.27 17.52
CA PHE A 240 1.65 -1.59 16.21
C PHE A 240 3.18 -1.51 16.19
N ILE A 241 3.78 -0.50 16.85
CA ILE A 241 5.23 -0.33 16.92
C ILE A 241 5.86 -1.46 17.74
N ARG A 242 5.29 -1.81 18.90
CA ARG A 242 5.77 -2.93 19.74
C ARG A 242 5.82 -4.23 18.94
N THR A 243 4.74 -4.52 18.20
CA THR A 243 4.69 -5.70 17.33
C THR A 243 5.76 -5.66 16.23
N ALA A 244 5.99 -4.49 15.60
CA ALA A 244 6.95 -4.33 14.51
C ALA A 244 8.42 -4.38 14.97
N THR A 245 8.70 -4.05 16.24
CA THR A 245 10.06 -4.06 16.78
C THR A 245 10.44 -5.38 17.43
N HIS A 246 9.50 -6.34 17.50
CA HIS A 246 9.67 -7.64 18.17
C HIS A 246 10.11 -7.53 19.64
N ILE A 247 9.91 -6.38 20.28
CA ILE A 247 10.32 -6.12 21.66
C ILE A 247 9.69 -7.13 22.59
N ASP A 248 8.38 -7.39 22.45
CA ASP A 248 7.68 -8.34 23.31
C ASP A 248 8.23 -9.78 23.16
N GLN A 249 8.61 -10.19 21.94
CA GLN A 249 9.24 -11.50 21.71
C GLN A 249 10.64 -11.57 22.32
N ALA A 250 11.42 -10.51 22.17
CA ALA A 250 12.76 -10.42 22.78
C ALA A 250 12.66 -10.44 24.31
N LEU A 251 11.74 -9.67 24.90
CA LEU A 251 11.49 -9.66 26.35
C LEU A 251 11.02 -11.03 26.84
N THR A 252 10.07 -11.68 26.17
CA THR A 252 9.59 -13.02 26.55
C THR A 252 10.75 -14.03 26.47
N THR A 253 11.53 -14.01 25.40
CA THR A 253 12.70 -14.90 25.24
C THR A 253 13.74 -14.68 26.37
N ILE A 254 13.98 -13.42 26.76
CA ILE A 254 14.89 -13.07 27.84
C ILE A 254 14.34 -13.55 29.18
N LEU A 255 13.06 -13.31 29.45
CA LEU A 255 12.41 -13.69 30.72
C LEU A 255 12.26 -15.22 30.89
N GLU A 256 12.07 -15.95 29.80
CA GLU A 256 11.97 -17.41 29.79
C GLU A 256 13.34 -18.10 29.79
N HIS A 257 14.45 -17.34 29.60
CA HIS A 257 15.77 -17.93 29.58
C HIS A 257 16.24 -18.28 31.00
N PRO A 258 16.60 -19.56 31.32
CA PRO A 258 16.87 -20.01 32.68
C PRO A 258 17.96 -19.23 33.42
N LYS A 259 18.93 -18.67 32.69
CA LYS A 259 20.03 -17.86 33.27
C LYS A 259 19.67 -16.38 33.50
N LEU A 260 18.56 -15.90 32.94
CA LEU A 260 18.11 -14.51 33.05
C LEU A 260 16.87 -14.37 33.95
N ALA A 261 16.18 -15.50 34.23
CA ALA A 261 15.12 -15.56 35.25
C ALA A 261 15.64 -15.38 36.67
N ASP A 262 16.95 -15.61 36.93
CA ASP A 262 17.66 -15.39 38.21
C ASP A 262 18.35 -14.01 38.24
N LEU A 263 17.62 -12.94 37.90
CA LEU A 263 18.16 -11.59 38.17
C LEU A 263 18.32 -11.37 39.68
N ASP A 264 19.54 -11.05 40.11
CA ASP A 264 19.79 -10.64 41.48
C ASP A 264 18.95 -9.42 41.84
N LYS A 265 18.63 -9.26 43.17
CA LYS A 265 17.80 -8.15 43.66
C LYS A 265 18.30 -6.73 43.29
N ASN A 266 19.50 -6.63 42.76
CA ASN A 266 20.15 -5.38 42.32
C ASN A 266 20.28 -5.24 40.80
N GLN A 267 19.63 -6.10 40.03
CA GLN A 267 19.63 -6.05 38.56
C GLN A 267 18.24 -5.73 38.06
N GLU A 268 18.16 -4.79 37.13
CA GLU A 268 16.93 -4.38 36.46
C GLU A 268 17.08 -4.55 34.97
N LEU A 269 16.00 -5.00 34.29
CA LEU A 269 15.94 -5.02 32.86
C LEU A 269 15.50 -3.64 32.36
N ILE A 270 16.38 -2.96 31.63
CA ILE A 270 16.09 -1.62 31.08
C ILE A 270 15.94 -1.72 29.56
N GLU A 271 14.81 -1.25 29.04
CA GLU A 271 14.57 -1.10 27.62
C GLU A 271 15.09 0.28 27.15
N PHE A 272 15.99 0.27 26.18
CA PHE A 272 16.45 1.48 25.51
C PHE A 272 15.93 1.52 24.09
N SER A 273 15.18 2.57 23.74
CA SER A 273 14.84 2.90 22.36
C SER A 273 15.80 3.97 21.83
N TYR A 274 16.61 3.62 20.85
CA TYR A 274 17.49 4.57 20.18
C TYR A 274 16.88 4.95 18.81
N VAL A 275 16.61 6.23 18.62
CA VAL A 275 16.26 6.83 17.32
C VAL A 275 17.53 7.49 16.83
N GLY A 276 18.26 6.80 15.95
CA GLY A 276 19.50 7.34 15.37
C GLY A 276 19.19 8.53 14.45
N ASP A 277 19.96 9.59 14.60
CA ASP A 277 20.04 10.62 13.59
C ASP A 277 20.71 10.02 12.33
N GLN A 278 20.03 10.12 11.18
CA GLN A 278 20.61 9.85 9.86
C GLN A 278 21.07 11.14 9.22
#